data_1647f336acc929141f59dba62b02f2c1
#
_entry.id   1647f336acc929141f59dba62b02f2c1
#
_cell.length_a   1.000
_cell.length_b   1.000
_cell.length_c   1.000
_cell.angle_alpha   90.00
_cell.angle_beta   90.00
_cell.angle_gamma   90.00
#
_symmetry.space_group_name_H-M   'P 1'
#
loop_
_entity.id
_entity.type
_entity.pdbx_description
1 polymer ?
#
loop_
_entity_poly.entity_id
_entity_poly.type
_entity_poly.pdbx_seq_one_letter_code
_entity_poly.pdbx_strand_id
1 'polypeptide(L)'
;LMDQFGADAVRMAMMFSAPPDQSFEWSEHGVESANRWIRTRLWNTCMSHLEGGDVPEIDASALITEQKNLRRLTHETLAKCEDDFGRRLAFNTVVAAVMSLMNQVIKFEDDSPQGRAVFREALTTAVLVMSPITPHACHELWQRLGLGALEDAEWLSVDESALEKTSVELVVQVGGTMRGKVEVAPD
;
A
#
# COMPACT_ATOMS: atom_id res chain seq x y z
N LEU A 1 13.32 -22.36 -8.43
CA LEU A 1 12.75 -21.23 -7.69
C LEU A 1 11.28 -21.02 -8.00
N MET A 2 10.88 -20.99 -9.29
CA MET A 2 9.44 -20.88 -9.64
C MET A 2 8.61 -22.04 -9.08
N ASP A 3 9.11 -23.26 -9.15
CA ASP A 3 8.43 -24.44 -8.58
C ASP A 3 8.34 -24.41 -7.05
N GLN A 4 9.28 -23.70 -6.41
CA GLN A 4 9.37 -23.61 -4.95
C GLN A 4 8.61 -22.41 -4.37
N PHE A 5 8.72 -21.24 -5.00
CA PHE A 5 8.21 -19.98 -4.46
C PHE A 5 7.09 -19.34 -5.29
N GLY A 6 6.83 -19.87 -6.49
CA GLY A 6 5.87 -19.30 -7.42
C GLY A 6 6.43 -18.19 -8.30
N ALA A 7 5.74 -17.92 -9.41
CA ALA A 7 6.15 -16.90 -10.37
C ALA A 7 6.09 -15.48 -9.80
N ASP A 8 5.10 -15.16 -9.00
CA ASP A 8 4.93 -13.82 -8.40
C ASP A 8 6.08 -13.41 -7.49
N ALA A 9 6.61 -14.37 -6.70
CA ALA A 9 7.75 -14.10 -5.83
C ALA A 9 9.02 -13.80 -6.64
N VAL A 10 9.25 -14.54 -7.73
CA VAL A 10 10.38 -14.29 -8.65
C VAL A 10 10.23 -12.93 -9.33
N ARG A 11 9.05 -12.61 -9.86
CA ARG A 11 8.74 -11.31 -10.50
C ARG A 11 8.97 -10.15 -9.53
N MET A 12 8.42 -10.25 -8.31
CA MET A 12 8.55 -9.22 -7.29
C MET A 12 10.02 -9.02 -6.89
N ALA A 13 10.78 -10.10 -6.68
CA ALA A 13 12.20 -10.02 -6.33
C ALA A 13 13.00 -9.31 -7.44
N MET A 14 12.77 -9.65 -8.71
CA MET A 14 13.44 -9.01 -9.84
C MET A 14 13.12 -7.52 -9.93
N MET A 15 11.82 -7.17 -9.88
CA MET A 15 11.36 -5.78 -10.02
C MET A 15 11.70 -4.91 -8.83
N PHE A 16 11.90 -5.50 -7.65
CA PHE A 16 12.27 -4.78 -6.44
C PHE A 16 13.78 -4.55 -6.32
N SER A 17 14.61 -5.44 -6.88
CA SER A 17 16.06 -5.43 -6.68
C SER A 17 16.76 -4.20 -7.26
N ALA A 18 16.35 -3.74 -8.44
CA ALA A 18 16.95 -2.58 -9.09
C ALA A 18 16.00 -1.93 -10.10
N PRO A 19 16.23 -0.64 -10.45
CA PRO A 19 15.60 -0.03 -11.61
C PRO A 19 15.97 -0.77 -12.91
N PRO A 20 15.12 -0.69 -13.98
CA PRO A 20 15.31 -1.47 -15.21
C PRO A 20 16.62 -1.14 -15.97
N ASP A 21 17.19 0.02 -15.75
CA ASP A 21 18.44 0.51 -16.36
C ASP A 21 19.71 0.14 -15.58
N GLN A 22 19.55 -0.55 -14.46
CA GLN A 22 20.66 -0.97 -13.61
C GLN A 22 20.81 -2.49 -13.57
N SER A 23 22.04 -2.95 -13.48
CA SER A 23 22.32 -4.36 -13.19
C SER A 23 22.04 -4.66 -11.72
N PHE A 24 21.55 -5.87 -11.44
CA PHE A 24 21.40 -6.36 -10.08
C PHE A 24 22.04 -7.74 -9.93
N GLU A 25 22.48 -8.03 -8.73
CA GLU A 25 22.96 -9.36 -8.37
C GLU A 25 21.77 -10.26 -7.99
N TRP A 26 21.69 -11.43 -8.61
CA TRP A 26 20.65 -12.40 -8.32
C TRP A 26 20.78 -12.94 -6.89
N SER A 27 19.68 -12.97 -6.16
CA SER A 27 19.63 -13.47 -4.78
C SER A 27 18.41 -14.38 -4.56
N GLU A 28 18.66 -15.64 -4.24
CA GLU A 28 17.60 -16.58 -3.84
C GLU A 28 16.90 -16.12 -2.56
N HIS A 29 17.64 -15.54 -1.63
CA HIS A 29 17.11 -14.94 -0.42
C HIS A 29 16.15 -13.77 -0.72
N GLY A 30 16.39 -13.02 -1.78
CA GLY A 30 15.48 -12.00 -2.28
C GLY A 30 14.12 -12.59 -2.69
N VAL A 31 14.12 -13.70 -3.40
CA VAL A 31 12.90 -14.42 -3.81
C VAL A 31 12.14 -14.98 -2.61
N GLU A 32 12.85 -15.61 -1.67
CA GLU A 32 12.25 -16.09 -0.42
C GLU A 32 11.60 -14.96 0.38
N SER A 33 12.28 -13.82 0.48
CA SER A 33 11.76 -12.63 1.17
C SER A 33 10.52 -12.06 0.49
N ALA A 34 10.50 -12.00 -0.85
CA ALA A 34 9.34 -11.60 -1.64
C ALA A 34 8.16 -12.54 -1.42
N ASN A 35 8.38 -13.86 -1.48
CA ASN A 35 7.34 -14.86 -1.21
C ASN A 35 6.77 -14.71 0.20
N ARG A 36 7.63 -14.56 1.21
CA ARG A 36 7.20 -14.34 2.59
C ARG A 36 6.35 -13.08 2.72
N TRP A 37 6.76 -11.96 2.08
CA TRP A 37 6.01 -10.72 2.13
C TRP A 37 4.63 -10.86 1.48
N ILE A 38 4.54 -11.44 0.28
CA ILE A 38 3.26 -11.69 -0.41
C ILE A 38 2.32 -12.49 0.50
N ARG A 39 2.80 -13.58 1.08
CA ARG A 39 1.97 -14.47 1.91
C ARG A 39 1.58 -13.86 3.25
N THR A 40 2.52 -13.23 3.95
CA THR A 40 2.29 -12.81 5.34
C THR A 40 1.79 -11.39 5.47
N ARG A 41 2.23 -10.47 4.59
CA ARG A 41 1.85 -9.07 4.67
C ARG A 41 0.66 -8.73 3.79
N LEU A 42 0.68 -9.16 2.53
CA LEU A 42 -0.43 -8.86 1.63
C LEU A 42 -1.58 -9.86 1.81
N TRP A 43 -1.33 -11.14 1.61
CA TRP A 43 -2.36 -12.17 1.62
C TRP A 43 -3.07 -12.30 2.97
N ASN A 44 -2.32 -12.54 4.05
CA ASN A 44 -2.94 -12.76 5.35
C ASN A 44 -3.70 -11.53 5.85
N THR A 45 -3.22 -10.30 5.56
CA THR A 45 -3.93 -9.08 5.94
C THR A 45 -5.26 -8.95 5.20
N CYS A 46 -5.31 -9.26 3.90
CA CYS A 46 -6.57 -9.29 3.15
C CYS A 46 -7.52 -10.35 3.70
N MET A 47 -7.03 -11.57 3.99
CA MET A 47 -7.87 -12.64 4.52
C MET A 47 -8.45 -12.30 5.89
N SER A 48 -7.63 -11.77 6.80
CA SER A 48 -8.08 -11.33 8.12
C SER A 48 -9.15 -10.22 8.04
N HIS A 49 -8.99 -9.29 7.09
CA HIS A 49 -10.00 -8.24 6.88
C HIS A 49 -11.37 -8.82 6.46
N LEU A 50 -11.39 -9.84 5.61
CA LEU A 50 -12.63 -10.47 5.13
C LEU A 50 -13.41 -11.17 6.23
N GLU A 51 -12.76 -11.68 7.27
CA GLU A 51 -13.42 -12.31 8.42
C GLU A 51 -14.33 -11.34 9.18
N GLY A 52 -14.08 -10.04 9.07
CA GLY A 52 -14.87 -9.00 9.72
C GLY A 52 -16.23 -8.68 9.07
N GLY A 53 -16.58 -9.28 7.91
CA GLY A 53 -17.86 -9.07 7.22
C GLY A 53 -17.92 -7.77 6.39
N ASP A 54 -19.13 -7.33 6.09
CA ASP A 54 -19.41 -6.19 5.21
C ASP A 54 -18.81 -4.87 5.73
N VAL A 55 -18.46 -4.02 4.78
CA VAL A 55 -17.84 -2.71 5.03
C VAL A 55 -18.69 -1.62 4.36
N PRO A 56 -19.04 -0.55 5.08
CA PRO A 56 -19.81 0.56 4.51
C PRO A 56 -18.97 1.38 3.52
N GLU A 57 -19.63 2.26 2.79
CA GLU A 57 -18.94 3.32 2.05
C GLU A 57 -18.26 4.31 3.00
N ILE A 58 -17.17 4.93 2.52
CA ILE A 58 -16.44 5.93 3.29
C ILE A 58 -17.26 7.24 3.33
N ASP A 59 -17.57 7.69 4.53
CA ASP A 59 -18.03 9.05 4.78
C ASP A 59 -16.85 9.93 5.20
N ALA A 60 -16.28 10.66 4.24
CA ALA A 60 -15.10 11.49 4.46
C ALA A 60 -15.31 12.55 5.56
N SER A 61 -16.57 13.01 5.78
CA SER A 61 -16.91 13.99 6.81
C SER A 61 -16.91 13.43 8.22
N ALA A 62 -17.13 12.11 8.36
CA ALA A 62 -17.19 11.41 9.64
C ALA A 62 -15.84 10.83 10.09
N LEU A 63 -14.80 10.89 9.25
CA LEU A 63 -13.49 10.30 9.54
C LEU A 63 -12.78 11.01 10.69
N ILE A 64 -12.27 10.24 11.64
CA ILE A 64 -11.34 10.72 12.68
C ILE A 64 -9.91 10.87 12.13
N THR A 65 -9.04 11.52 12.88
CA THR A 65 -7.67 11.84 12.45
C THR A 65 -6.86 10.62 11.99
N GLU A 66 -6.94 9.50 12.71
CA GLU A 66 -6.20 8.28 12.36
C GLU A 66 -6.69 7.69 11.03
N GLN A 67 -8.01 7.67 10.80
CA GLN A 67 -8.62 7.23 9.55
C GLN A 67 -8.23 8.15 8.39
N LYS A 68 -8.27 9.48 8.59
CA LYS A 68 -7.81 10.47 7.62
C LYS A 68 -6.33 10.28 7.26
N ASN A 69 -5.49 9.99 8.24
CA ASN A 69 -4.06 9.77 8.02
C ASN A 69 -3.79 8.51 7.19
N LEU A 70 -4.48 7.39 7.48
CA LEU A 70 -4.35 6.17 6.67
C LEU A 70 -4.86 6.41 5.24
N ARG A 71 -6.02 7.05 5.10
CA ARG A 71 -6.60 7.39 3.80
C ARG A 71 -5.69 8.30 2.98
N ARG A 72 -5.13 9.34 3.60
CA ARG A 72 -4.15 10.22 2.96
C ARG A 72 -2.93 9.45 2.47
N LEU A 73 -2.34 8.59 3.31
CA LEU A 73 -1.21 7.76 2.92
C LEU A 73 -1.55 6.83 1.76
N THR A 74 -2.77 6.29 1.71
CA THR A 74 -3.26 5.46 0.61
C THR A 74 -3.24 6.23 -0.70
N HIS A 75 -3.80 7.44 -0.73
CA HIS A 75 -3.86 8.28 -1.94
C HIS A 75 -2.50 8.88 -2.32
N GLU A 76 -1.65 9.23 -1.35
CA GLU A 76 -0.24 9.61 -1.61
C GLU A 76 0.53 8.45 -2.26
N THR A 77 0.30 7.21 -1.78
CA THR A 77 0.91 6.00 -2.36
C THR A 77 0.40 5.76 -3.78
N LEU A 78 -0.90 5.88 -4.02
CA LEU A 78 -1.51 5.71 -5.33
C LEU A 78 -0.93 6.72 -6.33
N ALA A 79 -0.92 8.02 -6.01
CA ALA A 79 -0.38 9.09 -6.86
C ALA A 79 1.11 8.85 -7.19
N LYS A 80 1.90 8.46 -6.17
CA LYS A 80 3.31 8.12 -6.38
C LYS A 80 3.48 6.92 -7.31
N CYS A 81 2.71 5.85 -7.12
CA CYS A 81 2.81 4.65 -7.93
C CYS A 81 2.35 4.88 -9.37
N GLU A 82 1.36 5.73 -9.60
CA GLU A 82 0.93 6.17 -10.93
C GLU A 82 2.08 6.86 -11.68
N ASP A 83 2.78 7.80 -11.04
CA ASP A 83 3.97 8.45 -11.62
C ASP A 83 5.12 7.46 -11.86
N ASP A 84 5.38 6.58 -10.89
CA ASP A 84 6.46 5.59 -10.98
C ASP A 84 6.20 4.56 -12.09
N PHE A 85 4.96 4.13 -12.33
CA PHE A 85 4.61 3.24 -13.43
C PHE A 85 4.57 3.95 -14.78
N GLY A 86 3.90 5.10 -14.86
CA GLY A 86 3.59 5.75 -16.12
C GLY A 86 4.76 6.55 -16.71
N ARG A 87 5.52 7.25 -15.88
CA ARG A 87 6.57 8.16 -16.32
C ARG A 87 7.99 7.66 -16.01
N ARG A 88 8.20 7.15 -14.80
CA ARG A 88 9.57 6.81 -14.32
C ARG A 88 9.97 5.37 -14.61
N LEU A 89 9.02 4.48 -14.84
CA LEU A 89 9.22 3.02 -14.97
C LEU A 89 10.01 2.43 -13.79
N ALA A 90 9.80 2.97 -12.58
CA ALA A 90 10.55 2.66 -11.38
C ALA A 90 9.80 1.63 -10.51
N PHE A 91 9.72 0.39 -10.96
CA PHE A 91 8.97 -0.68 -10.29
C PHE A 91 9.47 -0.96 -8.87
N ASN A 92 10.77 -0.81 -8.61
CA ASN A 92 11.34 -0.98 -7.28
C ASN A 92 10.79 0.04 -6.27
N THR A 93 10.54 1.28 -6.69
CA THR A 93 9.94 2.31 -5.83
C THR A 93 8.45 2.09 -5.62
N VAL A 94 7.74 1.51 -6.60
CA VAL A 94 6.35 1.06 -6.43
C VAL A 94 6.26 0.01 -5.33
N VAL A 95 7.06 -1.05 -5.42
CA VAL A 95 7.09 -2.11 -4.40
C VAL A 95 7.39 -1.53 -3.02
N ALA A 96 8.39 -0.65 -2.91
CA ALA A 96 8.75 0.01 -1.66
C ALA A 96 7.60 0.87 -1.09
N ALA A 97 6.88 1.60 -1.95
CA ALA A 97 5.74 2.43 -1.55
C ALA A 97 4.59 1.57 -1.00
N VAL A 98 4.24 0.48 -1.70
CA VAL A 98 3.20 -0.44 -1.23
C VAL A 98 3.62 -1.16 0.05
N MET A 99 4.89 -1.57 0.19
CA MET A 99 5.41 -2.13 1.44
C MET A 99 5.26 -1.14 2.60
N SER A 100 5.52 0.14 2.37
CA SER A 100 5.37 1.20 3.38
C SER A 100 3.91 1.40 3.76
N LEU A 101 2.99 1.43 2.80
CA LEU A 101 1.55 1.48 3.03
C LEU A 101 1.09 0.28 3.87
N MET A 102 1.44 -0.95 3.47
CA MET A 102 1.05 -2.17 4.18
C MET A 102 1.59 -2.21 5.62
N ASN A 103 2.77 -1.64 5.89
CA ASN A 103 3.29 -1.52 7.25
C ASN A 103 2.41 -0.61 8.14
N GLN A 104 1.75 0.41 7.58
CA GLN A 104 0.80 1.24 8.33
C GLN A 104 -0.57 0.57 8.44
N VAL A 105 -1.04 -0.08 7.37
CA VAL A 105 -2.28 -0.86 7.37
C VAL A 105 -2.26 -1.91 8.49
N ILE A 106 -1.16 -2.67 8.61
CA ILE A 106 -1.03 -3.73 9.63
C ILE A 106 -1.01 -3.18 11.08
N LYS A 107 -0.63 -1.92 11.26
CA LYS A 107 -0.61 -1.25 12.57
C LYS A 107 -1.91 -0.53 12.91
N PHE A 108 -2.79 -0.44 11.95
CA PHE A 108 -4.07 0.25 12.12
C PHE A 108 -5.06 -0.66 12.84
N GLU A 109 -5.51 -0.26 14.04
CA GLU A 109 -6.30 -1.09 14.96
C GLU A 109 -7.76 -0.63 15.09
N ASP A 110 -8.23 0.26 14.21
CA ASP A 110 -9.60 0.78 14.28
C ASP A 110 -10.60 -0.13 13.55
N ASP A 111 -11.35 -0.90 14.34
CA ASP A 111 -12.40 -1.82 13.87
C ASP A 111 -13.78 -1.14 13.73
N SER A 112 -13.89 0.18 13.89
CA SER A 112 -15.13 0.90 13.64
C SER A 112 -15.58 0.74 12.18
N PRO A 113 -16.87 0.94 11.86
CA PRO A 113 -17.34 0.82 10.48
C PRO A 113 -16.55 1.68 9.49
N GLN A 114 -16.21 2.92 9.83
CA GLN A 114 -15.42 3.82 8.99
C GLN A 114 -13.93 3.45 9.00
N GLY A 115 -13.37 2.98 10.12
CA GLY A 115 -12.02 2.44 10.19
C GLY A 115 -11.83 1.25 9.25
N ARG A 116 -12.78 0.32 9.25
CA ARG A 116 -12.78 -0.84 8.34
C ARG A 116 -12.95 -0.44 6.87
N ALA A 117 -13.74 0.61 6.59
CA ALA A 117 -13.91 1.13 5.23
C ALA A 117 -12.59 1.70 4.68
N VAL A 118 -11.90 2.53 5.46
CA VAL A 118 -10.58 3.09 5.10
C VAL A 118 -9.51 1.99 4.99
N PHE A 119 -9.54 1.01 5.89
CA PHE A 119 -8.66 -0.15 5.82
C PHE A 119 -8.86 -0.93 4.51
N ARG A 120 -10.12 -1.16 4.11
CA ARG A 120 -10.46 -1.82 2.85
C ARG A 120 -9.98 -1.02 1.63
N GLU A 121 -10.15 0.30 1.61
CA GLU A 121 -9.65 1.19 0.56
C GLU A 121 -8.13 1.02 0.40
N ALA A 122 -7.37 0.99 1.49
CA ALA A 122 -5.94 0.80 1.49
C ALA A 122 -5.53 -0.59 0.96
N LEU A 123 -6.24 -1.66 1.35
CA LEU A 123 -6.00 -3.01 0.83
C LEU A 123 -6.30 -3.12 -0.67
N THR A 124 -7.43 -2.59 -1.09
CA THR A 124 -7.83 -2.58 -2.51
C THR A 124 -6.79 -1.85 -3.36
N THR A 125 -6.32 -0.70 -2.89
CA THR A 125 -5.25 0.08 -3.54
C THR A 125 -3.95 -0.74 -3.61
N ALA A 126 -3.54 -1.36 -2.51
CA ALA A 126 -2.32 -2.16 -2.47
C ALA A 126 -2.38 -3.36 -3.44
N VAL A 127 -3.51 -4.07 -3.50
CA VAL A 127 -3.72 -5.21 -4.40
C VAL A 127 -3.71 -4.75 -5.86
N LEU A 128 -4.42 -3.66 -6.20
CA LEU A 128 -4.46 -3.15 -7.57
C LEU A 128 -3.08 -2.68 -8.02
N VAL A 129 -2.39 -1.89 -7.20
CA VAL A 129 -1.05 -1.38 -7.53
C VAL A 129 -0.03 -2.52 -7.69
N MET A 130 -0.14 -3.58 -6.89
CA MET A 130 0.75 -4.74 -7.02
C MET A 130 0.39 -5.67 -8.17
N SER A 131 -0.78 -5.55 -8.78
CA SER A 131 -1.26 -6.51 -9.79
C SER A 131 -0.36 -6.64 -11.02
N PRO A 132 0.31 -5.60 -11.56
CA PRO A 132 1.25 -5.77 -12.67
C PRO A 132 2.54 -6.53 -12.26
N ILE A 133 2.85 -6.56 -10.96
CA ILE A 133 4.07 -7.16 -10.41
C ILE A 133 3.79 -8.60 -9.94
N THR A 134 2.71 -8.80 -9.18
CA THR A 134 2.31 -10.10 -8.60
C THR A 134 0.89 -10.49 -9.04
N PRO A 135 0.69 -10.74 -10.36
CA PRO A 135 -0.65 -10.86 -10.94
C PRO A 135 -1.49 -12.01 -10.37
N HIS A 136 -0.88 -13.17 -10.10
CA HIS A 136 -1.66 -14.35 -9.65
C HIS A 136 -2.20 -14.15 -8.24
N ALA A 137 -1.38 -13.68 -7.31
CA ALA A 137 -1.81 -13.41 -5.94
C ALA A 137 -2.85 -12.27 -5.91
N CYS A 138 -2.63 -11.21 -6.69
CA CYS A 138 -3.54 -10.06 -6.74
C CYS A 138 -4.87 -10.42 -7.41
N HIS A 139 -4.88 -11.23 -8.46
CA HIS A 139 -6.12 -11.71 -9.09
C HIS A 139 -7.00 -12.47 -8.08
N GLU A 140 -6.44 -13.42 -7.37
CA GLU A 140 -7.17 -14.20 -6.35
C GLU A 140 -7.65 -13.30 -5.19
N LEU A 141 -6.81 -12.38 -4.70
CA LEU A 141 -7.18 -11.45 -3.64
C LEU A 141 -8.30 -10.51 -4.08
N TRP A 142 -8.26 -10.01 -5.32
CA TRP A 142 -9.27 -9.13 -5.89
C TRP A 142 -10.65 -9.80 -5.92
N GLN A 143 -10.68 -11.05 -6.39
CA GLN A 143 -11.92 -11.85 -6.40
C GLN A 143 -12.45 -12.10 -4.99
N ARG A 144 -11.57 -12.46 -4.03
CA ARG A 144 -11.97 -12.70 -2.62
C ARG A 144 -12.48 -11.43 -1.95
N LEU A 145 -11.95 -10.27 -2.30
CA LEU A 145 -12.46 -8.98 -1.86
C LEU A 145 -13.83 -8.63 -2.50
N GLY A 146 -14.37 -9.47 -3.38
CA GLY A 146 -15.68 -9.26 -4.00
C GLY A 146 -15.68 -8.15 -5.07
N LEU A 147 -14.53 -7.87 -5.67
CA LEU A 147 -14.33 -6.78 -6.64
C LEU A 147 -14.45 -7.23 -8.10
N GLY A 148 -14.83 -8.49 -8.34
CA GLY A 148 -15.00 -9.02 -9.69
C GLY A 148 -13.70 -9.56 -10.30
N ALA A 149 -13.56 -9.44 -11.62
CA ALA A 149 -12.36 -9.85 -12.35
C ALA A 149 -11.33 -8.72 -12.34
N LEU A 150 -10.08 -9.04 -12.02
CA LEU A 150 -9.01 -8.04 -11.96
C LEU A 150 -8.70 -7.43 -13.34
N GLU A 151 -8.91 -8.22 -14.40
CA GLU A 151 -8.69 -7.81 -15.79
C GLU A 151 -9.66 -6.71 -16.25
N ASP A 152 -10.82 -6.63 -15.61
CA ASP A 152 -11.85 -5.62 -15.87
C ASP A 152 -11.74 -4.42 -14.92
N ALA A 153 -10.79 -4.45 -13.99
CA ALA A 153 -10.62 -3.40 -12.99
C ALA A 153 -10.07 -2.11 -13.64
N GLU A 154 -10.76 -1.02 -13.40
CA GLU A 154 -10.24 0.30 -13.72
C GLU A 154 -9.17 0.72 -12.73
N TRP A 155 -8.18 1.49 -13.20
CA TRP A 155 -7.19 2.09 -12.30
C TRP A 155 -7.87 3.08 -11.36
N LEU A 156 -7.52 3.02 -10.07
CA LEU A 156 -8.11 3.91 -9.07
C LEU A 156 -7.70 5.36 -9.31
N SER A 157 -8.66 6.26 -9.12
CA SER A 157 -8.39 7.70 -9.16
C SER A 157 -7.92 8.20 -7.79
N VAL A 158 -6.97 9.13 -7.79
CA VAL A 158 -6.55 9.82 -6.58
C VAL A 158 -7.67 10.76 -6.12
N ASP A 159 -8.09 10.63 -4.87
CA ASP A 159 -9.00 11.59 -4.25
C ASP A 159 -8.18 12.75 -3.65
N GLU A 160 -8.22 13.89 -4.32
CA GLU A 160 -7.49 15.11 -3.90
C GLU A 160 -7.92 15.57 -2.50
N SER A 161 -9.16 15.35 -2.11
CA SER A 161 -9.64 15.71 -0.76
C SER A 161 -8.98 14.88 0.34
N ALA A 162 -8.58 13.64 0.02
CA ALA A 162 -7.84 12.79 0.95
C ALA A 162 -6.39 13.25 1.16
N LEU A 163 -5.83 14.02 0.23
CA LEU A 163 -4.47 14.54 0.32
C LEU A 163 -4.36 15.79 1.22
N GLU A 164 -5.48 16.40 1.59
CA GLU A 164 -5.48 17.55 2.48
C GLU A 164 -4.86 17.21 3.83
N LYS A 165 -3.84 17.97 4.20
CA LYS A 165 -3.19 17.82 5.51
C LYS A 165 -4.04 18.49 6.58
N THR A 166 -4.51 17.72 7.54
CA THR A 166 -5.21 18.27 8.73
C THR A 166 -4.26 18.86 9.76
N SER A 167 -2.97 18.47 9.71
CA SER A 167 -1.91 19.02 10.56
C SER A 167 -0.55 18.91 9.89
N VAL A 168 0.36 19.80 10.26
CA VAL A 168 1.78 19.76 9.88
C VAL A 168 2.61 19.54 11.13
N GLU A 169 3.41 18.46 11.12
CA GLU A 169 4.36 18.21 12.21
C GLU A 169 5.59 19.10 12.04
N LEU A 170 5.80 20.02 12.96
CA LEU A 170 6.99 20.85 13.02
C LEU A 170 8.00 20.27 14.02
N VAL A 171 9.22 20.02 13.54
CA VAL A 171 10.33 19.61 14.40
C VAL A 171 10.92 20.82 15.09
N VAL A 172 10.80 20.87 16.41
CA VAL A 172 11.40 21.93 17.24
C VAL A 172 12.85 21.57 17.55
N GLN A 173 13.78 22.42 17.12
CA GLN A 173 15.20 22.29 17.40
C GLN A 173 15.72 23.47 18.23
N VAL A 174 16.56 23.15 19.19
CA VAL A 174 17.30 24.15 19.98
C VAL A 174 18.79 23.86 19.88
N GLY A 175 19.55 24.81 19.32
CA GLY A 175 20.99 24.64 19.12
C GLY A 175 21.35 23.47 18.19
N GLY A 176 20.51 23.19 17.16
CA GLY A 176 20.71 22.08 16.22
C GLY A 176 20.30 20.68 16.74
N THR A 177 19.83 20.59 17.98
CA THR A 177 19.36 19.34 18.58
C THR A 177 17.83 19.32 18.61
N MET A 178 17.23 18.23 18.09
CA MET A 178 15.78 18.01 18.17
C MET A 178 15.34 17.93 19.64
N ARG A 179 14.35 18.76 20.02
CA ARG A 179 13.81 18.81 21.39
C ARG A 179 12.37 18.37 21.48
N GLY A 180 11.68 18.31 20.35
CA GLY A 180 10.29 17.86 20.33
C GLY A 180 9.70 18.02 18.92
N LYS A 181 8.45 17.57 18.80
CA LYS A 181 7.60 17.72 17.61
C LYS A 181 6.32 18.39 18.06
N VAL A 182 5.81 19.31 17.27
CA VAL A 182 4.55 20.02 17.52
C VAL A 182 3.71 19.90 16.27
N GLU A 183 2.47 19.46 16.42
CA GLU A 183 1.48 19.49 15.35
C GLU A 183 0.80 20.85 15.31
N VAL A 184 0.77 21.48 14.15
CA VAL A 184 0.10 22.74 13.90
C VAL A 184 -0.86 22.62 12.74
N ALA A 185 -1.93 23.41 12.74
CA ALA A 185 -2.82 23.48 11.58
C ALA A 185 -2.03 24.00 10.36
N PRO A 186 -2.25 23.48 9.15
CA PRO A 186 -1.71 24.08 7.94
C PRO A 186 -2.33 25.46 7.73
N ASP A 187 -1.53 26.42 7.22
CA ASP A 187 -2.00 27.78 6.84
C ASP A 187 -2.91 27.73 5.61
#